data_cbb605026f1cdcb51148e8ca66ee0089
#
_entry.id   cbb605026f1cdcb51148e8ca66ee0089
#
_cell.length_a   1.000
_cell.length_b   1.000
_cell.length_c   1.000
_cell.angle_alpha   90.00
_cell.angle_beta   90.00
_cell.angle_gamma   90.00
#
_symmetry.space_group_name_H-M   'P 1'
#
loop_
_entity.id
_entity.type
_entity.pdbx_description
1 polymer ?
#
loop_
_entity_poly.entity_id
_entity_poly.type
_entity_poly.pdbx_seq_one_letter_code
_entity_poly.pdbx_strand_id
1 'polypeptide(L)'
;MVFPERFSDLPAATWPRLRALLDVPTEASETINMTIGEPRHAFPAFVGDILAANLAGFGKYPANYGTDELLDAISGFLKRRYDLDVPNDQILALNGTREGLYT
;
A
#
# COMPACT_ATOMS: atom_id res chain seq x y z
N MET A 1 -7.13 12.51 31.68
CA MET A 1 -6.26 11.31 31.51
C MET A 1 -4.83 11.84 31.49
N VAL A 2 -3.98 11.40 32.42
CA VAL A 2 -2.57 11.83 32.49
C VAL A 2 -1.75 10.75 31.77
N PHE A 3 -1.06 11.13 30.70
CA PHE A 3 -0.15 10.19 30.02
C PHE A 3 1.17 10.06 30.80
N PRO A 4 1.83 8.90 30.73
CA PRO A 4 3.17 8.76 31.30
C PRO A 4 4.15 9.79 30.75
N GLU A 5 5.08 10.25 31.59
CA GLU A 5 6.07 11.31 31.28
C GLU A 5 6.87 11.03 29.98
N ARG A 6 7.15 9.74 29.69
CA ARG A 6 7.82 9.31 28.46
C ARG A 6 7.12 9.73 27.16
N PHE A 7 5.86 10.17 27.23
CA PHE A 7 5.10 10.66 26.06
C PHE A 7 4.99 12.19 26.02
N SER A 8 5.59 12.90 27.00
CA SER A 8 5.46 14.36 27.09
C SER A 8 6.30 15.08 26.03
N ASP A 9 7.40 14.47 25.59
CA ASP A 9 8.39 15.06 24.68
C ASP A 9 8.58 14.25 23.38
N LEU A 10 7.50 13.69 22.85
CA LEU A 10 7.57 13.00 21.56
C LEU A 10 7.93 14.00 20.44
N PRO A 11 8.86 13.66 19.56
CA PRO A 11 9.19 14.50 18.42
C PRO A 11 7.95 14.67 17.53
N ALA A 12 7.73 15.88 17.06
CA ALA A 12 6.65 16.16 16.12
C ALA A 12 6.78 15.27 14.88
N ALA A 13 5.65 14.74 14.41
CA ALA A 13 5.63 13.90 13.23
C ALA A 13 6.28 14.60 12.02
N THR A 14 7.07 13.87 11.26
CA THR A 14 7.86 14.43 10.15
C THR A 14 6.98 15.08 9.08
N TRP A 15 5.86 14.46 8.72
CA TRP A 15 4.98 14.96 7.66
C TRP A 15 4.33 16.31 7.93
N PRO A 16 3.76 16.60 9.11
CA PRO A 16 3.25 17.93 9.42
C PRO A 16 4.34 19.01 9.37
N ARG A 17 5.54 18.69 9.84
CA ARG A 17 6.69 19.61 9.77
C ARG A 17 7.09 19.92 8.33
N LEU A 18 7.19 18.89 7.50
CA LEU A 18 7.51 19.05 6.09
C LEU A 18 6.44 19.85 5.35
N ARG A 19 5.16 19.59 5.60
CA ARG A 19 4.05 20.36 5.01
C ARG A 19 4.14 21.85 5.38
N ALA A 20 4.43 22.18 6.63
CA ALA A 20 4.58 23.56 7.06
C ALA A 20 5.74 24.28 6.36
N LEU A 21 6.80 23.56 6.01
CA LEU A 21 7.92 24.12 5.22
C LEU A 21 7.59 24.30 3.73
N LEU A 22 6.66 23.50 3.21
CA LEU A 22 6.23 23.53 1.81
C LEU A 22 5.03 24.49 1.58
N ASP A 23 4.36 24.91 2.65
CA ASP A 23 3.23 25.86 2.61
C ASP A 23 3.74 27.30 2.46
N VAL A 24 4.52 27.52 1.40
CA VAL A 24 5.04 28.84 1.05
C VAL A 24 4.26 29.33 -0.18
N PRO A 25 3.73 30.58 -0.15
CA PRO A 25 3.11 31.16 -1.32
C PRO A 25 4.07 31.13 -2.50
N THR A 26 3.63 30.56 -3.61
CA THR A 26 4.38 30.55 -4.87
C THR A 26 3.68 31.40 -5.89
N GLU A 27 4.44 32.14 -6.70
CA GLU A 27 3.92 32.90 -7.84
C GLU A 27 3.56 31.99 -9.03
N ALA A 28 3.91 30.71 -8.99
CA ALA A 28 3.58 29.75 -10.02
C ALA A 28 2.06 29.48 -10.06
N SER A 29 1.46 29.58 -11.24
CA SER A 29 0.04 29.33 -11.45
C SER A 29 -0.36 27.86 -11.25
N GLU A 30 0.58 26.94 -11.38
CA GLU A 30 0.39 25.51 -11.15
C GLU A 30 1.61 24.90 -10.46
N THR A 31 1.35 24.26 -9.33
CA THR A 31 2.39 23.50 -8.62
C THR A 31 2.22 22.00 -8.87
N ILE A 32 3.25 21.35 -9.39
CA ILE A 32 3.29 19.90 -9.55
C ILE A 32 3.81 19.27 -8.26
N ASN A 33 2.91 18.61 -7.52
CA ASN A 33 3.30 17.93 -6.29
C ASN A 33 3.93 16.56 -6.59
N MET A 34 5.21 16.44 -6.32
CA MET A 34 6.00 15.21 -6.48
C MET A 34 6.45 14.59 -5.14
N THR A 35 5.86 15.00 -4.03
CA THR A 35 6.30 14.57 -2.69
C THR A 35 5.90 13.16 -2.32
N ILE A 36 4.86 12.61 -2.93
CA ILE A 36 4.34 11.27 -2.65
C ILE A 36 4.15 10.52 -3.96
N GLY A 37 4.72 9.33 -4.05
CA GLY A 37 4.54 8.41 -5.16
C GLY A 37 3.27 7.58 -5.00
N GLU A 38 2.12 8.16 -5.30
CA GLU A 38 0.83 7.48 -5.29
C GLU A 38 0.18 7.50 -6.69
N PRO A 39 -0.60 6.45 -7.04
CA PRO A 39 -1.37 6.47 -8.27
C PRO A 39 -2.36 7.63 -8.29
N ARG A 40 -2.37 8.42 -9.39
CA ARG A 40 -3.29 9.56 -9.54
C ARG A 40 -4.46 9.29 -10.46
N HIS A 41 -4.42 8.18 -11.17
CA HIS A 41 -5.54 7.74 -12.01
C HIS A 41 -6.59 7.03 -11.18
N ALA A 42 -7.85 7.12 -11.62
CA ALA A 42 -8.91 6.34 -11.00
C ALA A 42 -8.58 4.85 -11.09
N PHE A 43 -8.88 4.12 -10.02
CA PHE A 43 -8.76 2.66 -10.05
C PHE A 43 -9.82 2.04 -10.99
N PRO A 44 -9.57 0.86 -11.56
CA PRO A 44 -10.52 0.20 -12.45
C PRO A 44 -11.89 -0.03 -11.80
N ALA A 45 -12.97 0.25 -12.54
CA ALA A 45 -14.34 0.19 -12.00
C ALA A 45 -14.72 -1.19 -11.44
N PHE A 46 -14.18 -2.27 -12.01
CA PHE A 46 -14.46 -3.64 -11.55
C PHE A 46 -14.01 -3.94 -10.13
N VAL A 47 -13.09 -3.15 -9.56
CA VAL A 47 -12.54 -3.40 -8.20
C VAL A 47 -13.65 -3.31 -7.15
N GLY A 48 -14.55 -2.32 -7.27
CA GLY A 48 -15.66 -2.15 -6.34
C GLY A 48 -16.61 -3.36 -6.33
N ASP A 49 -16.95 -3.86 -7.50
CA ASP A 49 -17.86 -4.99 -7.65
C ASP A 49 -17.26 -6.28 -7.08
N ILE A 50 -15.97 -6.51 -7.34
CA ILE A 50 -15.25 -7.68 -6.80
C ILE A 50 -15.19 -7.62 -5.26
N LEU A 51 -14.89 -6.46 -4.68
CA LEU A 51 -14.87 -6.29 -3.22
C LEU A 51 -16.25 -6.56 -2.62
N ALA A 52 -17.32 -6.00 -3.22
CA ALA A 52 -18.68 -6.20 -2.76
C ALA A 52 -19.11 -7.69 -2.81
N ALA A 53 -18.73 -8.39 -3.85
CA ALA A 53 -19.02 -9.82 -4.01
C ALA A 53 -18.27 -10.71 -3.01
N ASN A 54 -17.18 -10.24 -2.40
CA ASN A 54 -16.29 -11.01 -1.53
C ASN A 54 -16.24 -10.51 -0.08
N LEU A 55 -17.20 -9.70 0.36
CA LEU A 55 -17.25 -9.12 1.72
C LEU A 55 -17.16 -10.17 2.84
N ALA A 56 -17.70 -11.37 2.63
CA ALA A 56 -17.63 -12.45 3.61
C ALA A 56 -16.20 -12.89 3.96
N GLY A 57 -15.24 -12.64 3.06
CA GLY A 57 -13.81 -12.93 3.28
C GLY A 57 -13.19 -12.09 4.39
N PHE A 58 -13.69 -10.88 4.63
CA PHE A 58 -13.17 -9.99 5.68
C PHE A 58 -13.41 -10.48 7.11
N GLY A 59 -14.31 -11.45 7.30
CA GLY A 59 -14.57 -12.06 8.60
C GLY A 59 -13.59 -13.18 9.00
N LYS A 60 -12.55 -13.43 8.22
CA LYS A 60 -11.59 -14.52 8.45
C LYS A 60 -10.17 -14.00 8.50
N TYR A 61 -9.30 -14.69 9.24
CA TYR A 61 -7.87 -14.46 9.14
C TYR A 61 -7.37 -14.81 7.73
N PRO A 62 -6.45 -14.03 7.16
CA PRO A 62 -5.82 -14.38 5.88
C PRO A 62 -4.96 -15.63 6.02
N ALA A 63 -4.80 -16.37 4.94
CA ALA A 63 -3.81 -17.45 4.86
C ALA A 63 -2.39 -16.87 4.97
N ASN A 64 -1.49 -17.53 5.70
CA ASN A 64 -0.15 -17.02 5.98
C ASN A 64 0.68 -16.71 4.73
N TYR A 65 0.51 -17.50 3.69
CA TYR A 65 1.26 -17.35 2.43
C TYR A 65 0.41 -16.74 1.29
N GLY A 66 -0.84 -16.40 1.57
CA GLY A 66 -1.85 -16.07 0.57
C GLY A 66 -2.75 -17.26 0.24
N THR A 67 -3.88 -17.00 -0.42
CA THR A 67 -4.74 -18.09 -0.92
C THR A 67 -4.20 -18.65 -2.24
N ASP A 68 -4.54 -19.90 -2.56
CA ASP A 68 -4.10 -20.52 -3.82
C ASP A 68 -4.55 -19.70 -5.03
N GLU A 69 -5.76 -19.13 -4.99
CA GLU A 69 -6.28 -18.28 -6.07
C GLU A 69 -5.45 -17.00 -6.26
N LEU A 70 -4.94 -16.39 -5.15
CA LEU A 70 -4.07 -15.23 -5.22
C LEU A 70 -2.71 -15.60 -5.81
N LEU A 71 -2.12 -16.70 -5.35
CA LEU A 71 -0.82 -17.17 -5.83
C LEU A 71 -0.89 -17.55 -7.31
N ASP A 72 -1.94 -18.25 -7.75
CA ASP A 72 -2.20 -18.57 -9.15
C ASP A 72 -2.37 -17.30 -10.01
N ALA A 73 -3.08 -16.30 -9.50
CA ALA A 73 -3.26 -15.04 -10.20
C ALA A 73 -1.93 -14.27 -10.36
N ILE A 74 -1.06 -14.29 -9.34
CA ILE A 74 0.28 -13.66 -9.38
C ILE A 74 1.16 -14.42 -10.37
N SER A 75 1.24 -15.75 -10.28
CA SER A 75 2.01 -16.60 -11.21
C SER A 75 1.57 -16.37 -12.66
N GLY A 76 0.25 -16.39 -12.89
CA GLY A 76 -0.31 -16.13 -14.22
C GLY A 76 -0.04 -14.69 -14.72
N PHE A 77 -0.02 -13.69 -13.84
CA PHE A 77 0.37 -12.32 -14.20
C PHE A 77 1.83 -12.25 -14.63
N LEU A 78 2.74 -12.86 -13.85
CA LEU A 78 4.17 -12.91 -14.14
C LEU A 78 4.43 -13.59 -15.49
N LYS A 79 3.73 -14.70 -15.77
CA LYS A 79 3.81 -15.38 -17.05
C LYS A 79 3.35 -14.52 -18.22
N ARG A 80 2.15 -13.91 -18.10
CA ARG A 80 1.58 -13.10 -19.20
C ARG A 80 2.35 -11.81 -19.47
N ARG A 81 2.88 -11.18 -18.43
CA ARG A 81 3.50 -9.84 -18.54
C ARG A 81 4.99 -9.89 -18.80
N TYR A 82 5.67 -10.88 -18.27
CA TYR A 82 7.13 -10.95 -18.26
C TYR A 82 7.70 -12.24 -18.79
N ASP A 83 6.85 -13.20 -19.19
CA ASP A 83 7.21 -14.57 -19.61
C ASP A 83 8.02 -15.33 -18.55
N LEU A 84 7.71 -15.07 -17.28
CA LEU A 84 8.33 -15.75 -16.14
C LEU A 84 7.43 -16.86 -15.62
N ASP A 85 7.95 -18.07 -15.54
CA ASP A 85 7.31 -19.22 -14.88
C ASP A 85 7.77 -19.25 -13.42
N VAL A 86 6.93 -18.78 -12.51
CA VAL A 86 7.20 -18.77 -11.07
C VAL A 86 6.15 -19.64 -10.38
N PRO A 87 6.54 -20.78 -9.80
CA PRO A 87 5.62 -21.65 -9.07
C PRO A 87 5.17 -21.01 -7.75
N ASN A 88 4.00 -21.42 -7.25
CA ASN A 88 3.36 -20.81 -6.09
C ASN A 88 4.20 -20.90 -4.81
N ASP A 89 5.03 -21.93 -4.66
CA ASP A 89 5.95 -22.10 -3.53
C ASP A 89 7.13 -21.12 -3.52
N GLN A 90 7.30 -20.35 -4.58
CA GLN A 90 8.28 -19.27 -4.70
C GLN A 90 7.63 -17.88 -4.63
N ILE A 91 6.34 -17.80 -4.28
CA ILE A 91 5.59 -16.55 -4.18
C ILE A 91 5.17 -16.36 -2.72
N LEU A 92 5.45 -15.19 -2.17
CA LEU A 92 5.00 -14.75 -0.86
C LEU A 92 4.17 -13.46 -1.00
N ALA A 93 2.91 -13.52 -0.58
CA ALA A 93 2.07 -12.34 -0.52
C ALA A 93 2.47 -11.45 0.66
N LEU A 94 2.67 -10.15 0.41
CA LEU A 94 3.07 -9.15 1.40
C LEU A 94 2.01 -8.04 1.50
N ASN A 95 1.89 -7.42 2.68
CA ASN A 95 1.02 -6.27 2.88
C ASN A 95 1.64 -4.95 2.36
N GLY A 96 2.80 -5.04 1.77
CA GLY A 96 3.51 -3.92 1.15
C GLY A 96 4.99 -4.20 1.00
N THR A 97 5.65 -3.47 0.10
CA THR A 97 7.08 -3.67 -0.21
C THR A 97 8.01 -3.43 0.97
N ARG A 98 7.59 -2.58 1.93
CA ARG A 98 8.39 -2.34 3.14
C ARG A 98 8.50 -3.59 4.01
N GLU A 99 7.43 -4.37 4.14
CA GLU A 99 7.46 -5.65 4.83
C GLU A 99 8.50 -6.57 4.18
N GLY A 100 8.44 -6.72 2.85
CA GLY A 100 9.40 -7.57 2.11
C GLY A 100 10.86 -7.13 2.18
N LEU A 101 11.14 -5.86 2.54
CA LEU A 101 12.52 -5.39 2.74
C LEU A 101 13.08 -5.78 4.11
N TYR A 102 12.24 -6.15 5.07
CA TYR A 102 12.63 -6.48 6.45
C TYR A 102 12.38 -7.96 6.82
N THR A 103 11.91 -8.77 5.86
CA THR A 103 11.76 -10.21 6.00
C THR A 103 12.98 -10.94 5.48
#